data_5924f3c07c5b61264d1e6863b92edff7
#
_entry.id   5924f3c07c5b61264d1e6863b92edff7
#
_cell.length_a   1.000
_cell.length_b   1.000
_cell.length_c   1.000
_cell.angle_alpha   90.00
_cell.angle_beta   90.00
_cell.angle_gamma   90.00
#
_symmetry.space_group_name_H-M   'P 1'
#
loop_
_entity.id
_entity.type
_entity.pdbx_description
1 polymer ?
#
loop_
_entity_poly.entity_id
_entity_poly.type
_entity_poly.pdbx_seq_one_letter_code
_entity_poly.pdbx_strand_id
1 'polypeptide(L)'
;MKQLKPLALLVLGGIVTLAACKKDANTAEEEISQAVKDQVYAAGFGTDNIQKIDEGYLVEGDIILTPEYLNSSPANQTLRAGTEEQYHTTNLVTGLPRTIFLSLSQKLANKPGYNQALAVVRDRYNALGLTKLSFGIAAPGKGDINYVDGHGNFLASAGFPSSNGTPFGTIKVNAQSIGSGTSTTFINFLGTIMAHEAGHCIGFRHSDFFNRSLSCGGSPVNEGASTVGAILIPGTPAAPDIDSGSWMLSCIGSGQNRPFTDFDKAALDFLY
;
A
#
# COMPACT_ATOMS: atom_id res chain seq x y z
N MET A 1 -2.06 -34.28 -93.55
CA MET A 1 -1.53 -34.68 -92.25
C MET A 1 -1.52 -33.45 -91.37
N LYS A 2 -2.49 -33.26 -90.48
CA LYS A 2 -2.61 -32.13 -89.55
C LYS A 2 -2.42 -32.64 -88.13
N GLN A 3 -1.41 -32.20 -87.50
CA GLN A 3 -1.08 -32.52 -86.07
C GLN A 3 -1.98 -31.74 -85.16
N LEU A 4 -2.72 -32.38 -84.29
CA LEU A 4 -3.45 -31.77 -83.17
C LEU A 4 -2.47 -31.61 -82.00
N LYS A 5 -2.41 -30.44 -81.48
CA LYS A 5 -1.72 -30.11 -80.18
C LYS A 5 -2.71 -30.25 -79.01
N PRO A 6 -2.35 -30.88 -77.92
CA PRO A 6 -3.21 -30.90 -76.73
C PRO A 6 -3.14 -29.61 -75.96
N LEU A 7 -4.32 -29.14 -75.54
CA LEU A 7 -4.53 -27.94 -74.71
C LEU A 7 -4.32 -28.35 -73.22
N ALA A 8 -3.30 -27.83 -72.59
CA ALA A 8 -3.06 -28.03 -71.15
C ALA A 8 -3.95 -27.12 -70.33
N LEU A 9 -4.84 -27.69 -69.55
CA LEU A 9 -5.70 -26.98 -68.61
C LEU A 9 -4.95 -26.74 -67.29
N LEU A 10 -4.58 -25.48 -67.04
CA LEU A 10 -3.95 -25.03 -65.77
C LEU A 10 -5.07 -24.80 -64.75
N VAL A 11 -5.15 -25.71 -63.78
CA VAL A 11 -6.02 -25.53 -62.60
C VAL A 11 -5.25 -24.67 -61.58
N LEU A 12 -5.68 -23.39 -61.44
CA LEU A 12 -5.15 -22.49 -60.45
C LEU A 12 -5.82 -22.78 -59.11
N GLY A 13 -5.14 -23.56 -58.23
CA GLY A 13 -5.58 -23.78 -56.86
C GLY A 13 -5.35 -22.57 -56.00
N GLY A 14 -6.42 -21.82 -55.69
CA GLY A 14 -6.37 -20.74 -54.74
C GLY A 14 -6.18 -21.22 -53.30
N ILE A 15 -5.01 -20.98 -52.73
CA ILE A 15 -4.76 -21.19 -51.28
C ILE A 15 -5.41 -20.03 -50.54
N VAL A 16 -6.56 -20.27 -49.92
CA VAL A 16 -7.17 -19.34 -48.95
C VAL A 16 -6.41 -19.48 -47.64
N THR A 17 -5.48 -18.60 -47.36
CA THR A 17 -4.87 -18.45 -46.04
C THR A 17 -5.87 -17.80 -45.10
N LEU A 18 -6.48 -18.58 -44.23
CA LEU A 18 -7.22 -18.09 -43.07
C LEU A 18 -6.22 -17.41 -42.13
N ALA A 19 -6.10 -16.07 -42.22
CA ALA A 19 -5.45 -15.28 -41.19
C ALA A 19 -6.31 -15.37 -39.91
N ALA A 20 -5.94 -16.28 -39.01
CA ALA A 20 -6.46 -16.26 -37.65
C ALA A 20 -5.94 -15.00 -36.97
N CYS A 21 -6.79 -13.98 -36.87
CA CYS A 21 -6.54 -12.88 -35.95
C CYS A 21 -6.40 -13.49 -34.54
N LYS A 22 -5.18 -13.57 -34.04
CA LYS A 22 -4.95 -13.69 -32.61
C LYS A 22 -5.55 -12.42 -32.00
N LYS A 23 -6.67 -12.57 -31.34
CA LYS A 23 -7.22 -11.56 -30.46
C LYS A 23 -6.20 -11.45 -29.32
N ASP A 24 -5.30 -10.47 -29.40
CA ASP A 24 -4.49 -10.08 -28.26
C ASP A 24 -5.50 -9.83 -27.13
N ALA A 25 -5.40 -10.65 -26.09
CA ALA A 25 -6.11 -10.42 -24.85
C ALA A 25 -5.47 -9.17 -24.23
N ASN A 26 -5.83 -8.00 -24.78
CA ASN A 26 -5.69 -6.75 -24.11
C ASN A 26 -6.60 -6.90 -22.88
N THR A 27 -6.04 -7.21 -21.73
CA THR A 27 -6.73 -7.05 -20.45
C THR A 27 -7.06 -5.58 -20.37
N ALA A 28 -8.25 -5.19 -20.86
CA ALA A 28 -8.79 -3.88 -20.62
C ALA A 28 -8.78 -3.71 -19.10
N GLU A 29 -8.00 -2.77 -18.61
CA GLU A 29 -8.02 -2.36 -17.22
C GLU A 29 -9.49 -2.07 -16.90
N GLU A 30 -10.07 -2.83 -15.97
CA GLU A 30 -11.51 -2.73 -15.67
C GLU A 30 -11.77 -1.32 -15.15
N GLU A 31 -12.51 -0.54 -15.92
CA GLU A 31 -12.75 0.87 -15.62
C GLU A 31 -13.46 0.98 -14.25
N ILE A 32 -12.84 1.72 -13.32
CA ILE A 32 -13.39 1.94 -11.98
C ILE A 32 -14.67 2.76 -12.10
N SER A 33 -15.79 2.18 -11.66
CA SER A 33 -17.11 2.82 -11.75
C SER A 33 -17.18 4.12 -10.94
N GLN A 34 -18.00 5.05 -11.36
CA GLN A 34 -18.22 6.31 -10.64
C GLN A 34 -18.70 6.05 -9.20
N ALA A 35 -19.54 5.06 -8.98
CA ALA A 35 -20.02 4.70 -7.64
C ALA A 35 -18.87 4.30 -6.70
N VAL A 36 -17.85 3.59 -7.19
CA VAL A 36 -16.66 3.26 -6.41
C VAL A 36 -15.84 4.51 -6.12
N LYS A 37 -15.64 5.38 -7.11
CA LYS A 37 -14.93 6.66 -6.91
C LYS A 37 -15.64 7.50 -5.85
N ASP A 38 -16.97 7.57 -5.88
CA ASP A 38 -17.75 8.31 -4.89
C ASP A 38 -17.61 7.71 -3.48
N GLN A 39 -17.57 6.38 -3.35
CA GLN A 39 -17.34 5.70 -2.06
C GLN A 39 -15.93 5.97 -1.53
N VAL A 40 -14.90 5.85 -2.39
CA VAL A 40 -13.50 6.14 -2.04
C VAL A 40 -13.36 7.59 -1.59
N TYR A 41 -13.94 8.54 -2.34
CA TYR A 41 -13.95 9.95 -1.99
C TYR A 41 -14.70 10.21 -0.67
N ALA A 42 -15.87 9.61 -0.46
CA ALA A 42 -16.65 9.74 0.78
C ALA A 42 -15.90 9.17 1.99
N ALA A 43 -15.05 8.17 1.78
CA ALA A 43 -14.15 7.63 2.81
C ALA A 43 -12.90 8.49 3.06
N GLY A 44 -12.72 9.59 2.31
CA GLY A 44 -11.64 10.56 2.51
C GLY A 44 -10.32 10.21 1.83
N PHE A 45 -10.37 9.52 0.70
CA PHE A 45 -9.20 9.12 -0.09
C PHE A 45 -9.22 9.73 -1.48
N GLY A 46 -8.02 9.86 -2.07
CA GLY A 46 -7.85 10.28 -3.45
C GLY A 46 -8.48 9.29 -4.42
N THR A 47 -9.07 9.81 -5.50
CA THR A 47 -9.72 8.99 -6.52
C THR A 47 -8.86 8.82 -7.78
N ASP A 48 -7.67 9.40 -7.77
CA ASP A 48 -6.72 9.25 -8.85
C ASP A 48 -5.99 7.90 -8.75
N ASN A 49 -5.85 7.22 -9.89
CA ASN A 49 -5.12 5.93 -9.97
C ASN A 49 -5.65 4.81 -9.07
N ILE A 50 -6.97 4.76 -8.81
CA ILE A 50 -7.58 3.62 -8.13
C ILE A 50 -7.37 2.36 -8.98
N GLN A 51 -6.87 1.29 -8.36
CA GLN A 51 -6.70 -0.01 -8.99
C GLN A 51 -7.59 -1.04 -8.31
N LYS A 52 -8.30 -1.86 -9.10
CA LYS A 52 -9.03 -3.00 -8.55
C LYS A 52 -8.04 -4.13 -8.25
N ILE A 53 -8.14 -4.69 -7.07
CA ILE A 53 -7.34 -5.82 -6.59
C ILE A 53 -8.26 -6.86 -5.94
N ASP A 54 -7.74 -8.04 -5.65
CA ASP A 54 -8.55 -9.13 -5.10
C ASP A 54 -9.22 -8.78 -3.76
N GLU A 55 -8.57 -7.97 -2.93
CA GLU A 55 -9.07 -7.56 -1.61
C GLU A 55 -9.99 -6.34 -1.63
N GLY A 56 -10.11 -5.66 -2.77
CA GLY A 56 -10.89 -4.43 -2.91
C GLY A 56 -10.23 -3.44 -3.87
N TYR A 57 -9.81 -2.30 -3.36
CA TYR A 57 -9.22 -1.22 -4.17
C TYR A 57 -7.91 -0.75 -3.57
N LEU A 58 -6.87 -0.67 -4.40
CA LEU A 58 -5.61 -0.02 -4.07
C LEU A 58 -5.73 1.47 -4.42
N VAL A 59 -5.55 2.33 -3.45
CA VAL A 59 -5.56 3.79 -3.60
C VAL A 59 -4.26 4.38 -3.07
N GLU A 60 -3.95 5.61 -3.45
CA GLU A 60 -2.78 6.35 -2.94
C GLU A 60 -1.44 5.60 -3.11
N GLY A 61 -1.42 4.55 -3.92
CA GLY A 61 -0.23 3.78 -4.30
C GLY A 61 0.05 2.56 -3.44
N ASP A 62 -0.40 2.50 -2.19
CA ASP A 62 -0.09 1.45 -1.21
C ASP A 62 -1.22 1.14 -0.22
N ILE A 63 -2.31 1.91 -0.22
CA ILE A 63 -3.43 1.73 0.71
C ILE A 63 -4.49 0.80 0.11
N ILE A 64 -4.84 -0.27 0.83
CA ILE A 64 -5.90 -1.21 0.47
C ILE A 64 -7.20 -0.80 1.16
N LEU A 65 -8.22 -0.45 0.39
CA LEU A 65 -9.59 -0.25 0.86
C LEU A 65 -10.41 -1.49 0.56
N THR A 66 -10.74 -2.24 1.61
CA THR A 66 -11.61 -3.40 1.48
C THR A 66 -13.07 -2.97 1.34
N PRO A 67 -13.96 -3.80 0.74
CA PRO A 67 -15.39 -3.52 0.72
C PRO A 67 -15.98 -3.32 2.12
N GLU A 68 -15.48 -4.05 3.11
CA GLU A 68 -15.89 -3.88 4.50
C GLU A 68 -15.52 -2.49 5.03
N TYR A 69 -14.29 -2.02 4.78
CA TYR A 69 -13.86 -0.68 5.18
C TYR A 69 -14.73 0.39 4.52
N LEU A 70 -14.95 0.32 3.20
CA LEU A 70 -15.76 1.29 2.46
C LEU A 70 -17.21 1.33 2.94
N ASN A 71 -17.79 0.19 3.30
CA ASN A 71 -19.15 0.11 3.81
C ASN A 71 -19.29 0.56 5.29
N SER A 72 -18.22 0.48 6.08
CA SER A 72 -18.21 0.88 7.48
C SER A 72 -17.78 2.33 7.72
N SER A 73 -17.19 2.98 6.72
CA SER A 73 -16.76 4.38 6.81
C SER A 73 -17.99 5.29 6.97
N PRO A 74 -18.09 6.08 8.05
CA PRO A 74 -19.21 6.97 8.24
C PRO A 74 -19.17 8.11 7.21
N ALA A 75 -20.14 8.12 6.31
CA ALA A 75 -20.29 9.08 5.21
C ALA A 75 -20.45 10.56 5.64
N ASN A 76 -20.43 10.87 6.94
CA ASN A 76 -20.81 12.19 7.47
C ASN A 76 -19.98 12.69 8.67
N GLN A 77 -18.77 12.21 8.90
CA GLN A 77 -17.90 12.86 9.90
C GLN A 77 -17.17 14.02 9.26
N THR A 78 -17.60 15.24 9.59
CA THR A 78 -16.87 16.47 9.26
C THR A 78 -15.62 16.53 10.12
N LEU A 79 -14.53 15.95 9.64
CA LEU A 79 -13.22 16.07 10.28
C LEU A 79 -12.52 17.28 9.65
N ARG A 80 -12.05 18.18 10.50
CA ARG A 80 -11.27 19.34 10.02
C ARG A 80 -9.92 18.83 9.56
N ALA A 81 -9.62 19.03 8.29
CA ALA A 81 -8.24 19.01 7.83
C ALA A 81 -7.52 20.17 8.54
N GLY A 82 -6.76 19.84 9.57
CA GLY A 82 -5.87 20.79 10.23
C GLY A 82 -4.62 21.02 9.39
N THR A 83 -3.81 21.99 9.78
CA THR A 83 -2.52 22.30 9.18
C THR A 83 -1.36 21.52 9.82
N GLU A 84 -1.61 20.35 10.41
CA GLU A 84 -0.65 19.57 11.22
C GLU A 84 -0.32 18.26 10.50
N GLU A 85 0.85 17.62 10.75
CA GLU A 85 1.52 16.72 9.82
C GLU A 85 1.30 15.23 10.02
N GLN A 86 0.79 14.79 11.17
CA GLN A 86 0.53 13.37 11.38
C GLN A 86 -0.96 13.13 11.44
N TYR A 87 -1.41 12.15 10.65
CA TYR A 87 -2.83 11.87 10.48
C TYR A 87 -3.14 10.42 10.74
N HIS A 88 -4.37 10.18 11.22
CA HIS A 88 -4.89 8.84 11.40
C HIS A 88 -6.28 8.69 10.76
N THR A 89 -6.72 7.46 10.58
CA THR A 89 -8.09 7.13 10.12
C THR A 89 -9.07 7.15 11.29
N THR A 90 -10.36 7.05 10.98
CA THR A 90 -11.42 6.91 12.00
C THR A 90 -11.26 5.65 12.84
N ASN A 91 -10.73 4.57 12.26
CA ASN A 91 -10.54 3.30 12.94
C ASN A 91 -9.11 3.20 13.48
N LEU A 92 -8.99 3.00 14.77
CA LEU A 92 -7.74 2.75 15.48
C LEU A 92 -7.77 1.36 16.13
N VAL A 93 -6.61 0.86 16.51
CA VAL A 93 -6.52 -0.38 17.28
C VAL A 93 -7.12 -0.18 18.67
N THR A 94 -7.93 -1.13 19.09
CA THR A 94 -8.58 -1.13 20.42
C THR A 94 -8.12 -2.35 21.26
N GLY A 95 -8.71 -2.50 22.46
CA GLY A 95 -8.31 -3.58 23.38
C GLY A 95 -6.93 -3.38 23.96
N LEU A 96 -6.55 -2.12 24.18
CA LEU A 96 -5.26 -1.71 24.74
C LEU A 96 -5.25 -1.85 26.28
N PRO A 97 -4.09 -2.10 26.93
CA PRO A 97 -2.79 -2.35 26.30
C PRO A 97 -2.71 -3.73 25.64
N ARG A 98 -2.01 -3.82 24.51
CA ARG A 98 -1.80 -5.08 23.80
C ARG A 98 -0.46 -5.18 23.11
N THR A 99 -0.02 -6.41 22.86
CA THR A 99 1.08 -6.70 21.94
C THR A 99 0.52 -7.12 20.60
N ILE A 100 0.95 -6.48 19.52
CA ILE A 100 0.68 -6.91 18.14
C ILE A 100 1.82 -7.81 17.69
N PHE A 101 1.50 -9.02 17.29
CA PHE A 101 2.48 -9.96 16.77
C PHE A 101 2.61 -9.83 15.27
N LEU A 102 3.84 -9.55 14.82
CA LEU A 102 4.23 -9.49 13.42
C LEU A 102 4.73 -10.87 12.95
N SER A 103 4.44 -11.24 11.72
CA SER A 103 5.01 -12.45 11.11
C SER A 103 5.28 -12.26 9.62
N LEU A 104 6.16 -13.09 9.07
CA LEU A 104 6.34 -13.23 7.62
C LEU A 104 5.60 -14.46 7.14
N SER A 105 5.14 -14.46 5.89
CA SER A 105 4.83 -15.72 5.22
C SER A 105 6.10 -16.57 5.07
N GLN A 106 5.98 -17.89 4.98
CA GLN A 106 7.14 -18.78 4.81
C GLN A 106 7.97 -18.37 3.58
N LYS A 107 7.32 -17.90 2.50
CA LYS A 107 7.99 -17.45 1.28
C LYS A 107 8.91 -16.25 1.53
N LEU A 108 8.47 -15.26 2.30
CA LEU A 108 9.28 -14.10 2.68
C LEU A 108 10.33 -14.45 3.74
N ALA A 109 10.00 -15.29 4.72
CA ALA A 109 10.92 -15.71 5.76
C ALA A 109 12.16 -16.45 5.20
N ASN A 110 12.02 -17.09 4.05
CA ASN A 110 13.12 -17.75 3.35
C ASN A 110 13.98 -16.80 2.50
N LYS A 111 13.61 -15.52 2.38
CA LYS A 111 14.39 -14.54 1.62
C LYS A 111 15.47 -13.87 2.50
N PRO A 112 16.70 -13.70 1.97
CA PRO A 112 17.77 -13.02 2.70
C PRO A 112 17.35 -11.61 3.15
N GLY A 113 17.56 -11.29 4.43
CA GLY A 113 17.34 -9.98 5.04
C GLY A 113 15.92 -9.75 5.59
N TYR A 114 14.92 -10.52 5.20
CA TYR A 114 13.52 -10.27 5.59
C TYR A 114 13.26 -10.50 7.09
N ASN A 115 13.82 -11.56 7.68
CA ASN A 115 13.71 -11.78 9.13
C ASN A 115 14.40 -10.68 9.94
N GLN A 116 15.57 -10.21 9.46
CA GLN A 116 16.27 -9.09 10.09
C GLN A 116 15.49 -7.78 9.95
N ALA A 117 14.88 -7.52 8.80
CA ALA A 117 14.01 -6.36 8.62
C ALA A 117 12.78 -6.40 9.52
N LEU A 118 12.15 -7.56 9.70
CA LEU A 118 11.04 -7.74 10.63
C LEU A 118 11.48 -7.44 12.10
N ALA A 119 12.67 -7.86 12.48
CA ALA A 119 13.25 -7.52 13.77
C ALA A 119 13.47 -6.00 13.91
N VAL A 120 13.95 -5.33 12.85
CA VAL A 120 14.09 -3.86 12.83
C VAL A 120 12.74 -3.18 13.05
N VAL A 121 11.65 -3.66 12.43
CA VAL A 121 10.30 -3.09 12.66
C VAL A 121 9.91 -3.19 14.13
N ARG A 122 9.95 -4.40 14.68
CA ARG A 122 9.64 -4.62 16.12
C ARG A 122 10.48 -3.71 17.02
N ASP A 123 11.77 -3.65 16.80
CA ASP A 123 12.69 -2.92 17.66
C ASP A 123 12.49 -1.41 17.57
N ARG A 124 12.18 -0.88 16.39
CA ARG A 124 11.86 0.55 16.22
C ARG A 124 10.61 0.95 17.00
N TYR A 125 9.51 0.21 16.86
CA TYR A 125 8.29 0.51 17.60
C TYR A 125 8.49 0.36 19.11
N ASN A 126 9.15 -0.69 19.56
CA ASN A 126 9.36 -0.94 20.99
C ASN A 126 10.36 0.04 21.63
N ALA A 127 11.32 0.57 20.86
CA ALA A 127 12.26 1.58 21.33
C ALA A 127 11.59 2.92 21.69
N LEU A 128 10.38 3.17 21.20
CA LEU A 128 9.59 4.37 21.53
C LEU A 128 9.07 4.33 22.98
N GLY A 129 8.96 3.16 23.58
CA GLY A 129 8.47 3.00 24.96
C GLY A 129 6.98 3.30 25.12
N LEU A 130 6.16 3.01 24.09
CA LEU A 130 4.70 3.23 24.14
C LEU A 130 4.09 2.44 25.31
N THR A 131 3.12 3.05 26.00
CA THR A 131 2.54 2.44 27.22
C THR A 131 1.38 1.52 26.90
N LYS A 132 0.72 1.66 25.77
CA LYS A 132 -0.48 0.92 25.40
C LYS A 132 -0.26 -0.10 24.29
N LEU A 133 0.83 0.05 23.50
CA LEU A 133 1.08 -0.79 22.33
C LEU A 133 2.53 -1.27 22.35
N SER A 134 2.73 -2.56 22.07
CA SER A 134 4.04 -3.17 21.85
C SER A 134 3.98 -4.14 20.67
N PHE A 135 5.14 -4.53 20.16
CA PHE A 135 5.24 -5.43 19.03
C PHE A 135 6.07 -6.67 19.38
N GLY A 136 5.58 -7.84 18.99
CA GLY A 136 6.25 -9.12 19.07
C GLY A 136 6.47 -9.73 17.68
N ILE A 137 7.24 -10.82 17.63
CA ILE A 137 7.39 -11.61 16.40
C ILE A 137 6.81 -12.99 16.66
N ALA A 138 5.92 -13.43 15.78
CA ALA A 138 5.35 -14.77 15.79
C ALA A 138 6.00 -15.66 14.71
N ALA A 139 5.73 -16.97 14.82
CA ALA A 139 6.11 -17.92 13.77
C ALA A 139 5.48 -17.55 12.42
N PRO A 140 6.06 -17.97 11.29
CA PRO A 140 5.58 -17.63 9.97
C PRO A 140 4.07 -17.86 9.78
N GLY A 141 3.37 -16.80 9.36
CA GLY A 141 1.92 -16.80 9.11
C GLY A 141 1.04 -16.88 10.37
N LYS A 142 1.58 -16.60 11.57
CA LYS A 142 0.87 -16.72 12.86
C LYS A 142 0.76 -15.39 13.62
N GLY A 143 1.17 -14.29 13.01
CA GLY A 143 1.04 -12.96 13.61
C GLY A 143 -0.35 -12.36 13.44
N ASP A 144 -0.66 -11.32 14.21
CA ASP A 144 -1.83 -10.46 14.02
C ASP A 144 -1.71 -9.70 12.70
N ILE A 145 -0.48 -9.31 12.33
CA ILE A 145 -0.11 -8.71 11.04
C ILE A 145 0.88 -9.62 10.35
N ASN A 146 0.52 -10.10 9.17
CA ASN A 146 1.32 -11.03 8.39
C ASN A 146 1.79 -10.41 7.07
N TYR A 147 3.10 -10.29 6.90
CA TYR A 147 3.72 -9.84 5.65
C TYR A 147 3.75 -11.00 4.66
N VAL A 148 3.11 -10.83 3.51
CA VAL A 148 3.05 -11.82 2.43
C VAL A 148 3.70 -11.28 1.18
N ASP A 149 4.19 -12.18 0.31
CA ASP A 149 4.72 -11.79 -1.00
C ASP A 149 3.57 -11.31 -1.89
N GLY A 150 3.70 -10.09 -2.42
CA GLY A 150 2.73 -9.44 -3.28
C GLY A 150 3.31 -9.07 -4.64
N HIS A 151 2.44 -8.77 -5.59
CA HIS A 151 2.81 -8.34 -6.93
C HIS A 151 1.93 -7.16 -7.33
N GLY A 152 2.49 -6.21 -8.06
CA GLY A 152 1.79 -5.01 -8.52
C GLY A 152 2.73 -3.83 -8.67
N ASN A 153 2.17 -2.66 -8.93
CA ASN A 153 2.94 -1.42 -9.09
C ASN A 153 3.10 -0.69 -7.73
N PHE A 154 3.60 -1.40 -6.74
CA PHE A 154 3.88 -0.89 -5.40
C PHE A 154 5.14 -1.57 -4.83
N LEU A 155 5.77 -0.99 -3.81
CA LEU A 155 6.80 -1.66 -3.01
C LEU A 155 6.16 -2.55 -1.94
N ALA A 156 5.19 -2.01 -1.22
CA ALA A 156 4.33 -2.78 -0.31
C ALA A 156 2.94 -2.15 -0.30
N SER A 157 1.97 -2.80 0.35
CA SER A 157 0.65 -2.23 0.55
C SER A 157 -0.04 -2.82 1.76
N ALA A 158 -0.82 -2.00 2.46
CA ALA A 158 -1.58 -2.37 3.64
C ALA A 158 -2.96 -1.67 3.65
N GLY A 159 -3.83 -2.10 4.56
CA GLY A 159 -5.08 -1.42 4.87
C GLY A 159 -5.10 -0.91 6.30
N PHE A 160 -6.28 -0.49 6.75
CA PHE A 160 -6.49 0.11 8.06
C PHE A 160 -7.21 -0.82 9.03
N PRO A 161 -7.18 -0.53 10.34
CA PRO A 161 -7.93 -1.29 11.32
C PRO A 161 -9.41 -1.37 10.95
N SER A 162 -10.03 -2.48 11.26
CA SER A 162 -11.46 -2.65 11.12
C SER A 162 -12.25 -1.81 12.15
N SER A 163 -13.56 -1.66 11.94
CA SER A 163 -14.43 -0.89 12.83
C SER A 163 -14.48 -1.43 14.27
N ASN A 164 -14.13 -2.69 14.48
CA ASN A 164 -14.02 -3.29 15.82
C ASN A 164 -12.65 -3.09 16.48
N GLY A 165 -11.71 -2.39 15.83
CA GLY A 165 -10.38 -2.10 16.35
C GLY A 165 -9.36 -3.24 16.20
N THR A 166 -9.64 -4.22 15.32
CA THR A 166 -8.64 -5.22 14.95
C THR A 166 -7.66 -4.58 13.96
N PRO A 167 -6.32 -4.70 14.13
CA PRO A 167 -5.37 -4.21 13.15
C PRO A 167 -5.58 -4.88 11.79
N PHE A 168 -5.23 -4.22 10.69
CA PHE A 168 -5.29 -4.87 9.39
C PHE A 168 -4.30 -6.02 9.32
N GLY A 169 -4.77 -7.21 8.97
CA GLY A 169 -4.03 -8.45 9.20
C GLY A 169 -3.01 -8.84 8.12
N THR A 170 -2.97 -8.15 6.97
CA THR A 170 -2.14 -8.59 5.84
C THR A 170 -1.44 -7.41 5.15
N ILE A 171 -0.11 -7.47 5.11
CA ILE A 171 0.72 -6.53 4.34
C ILE A 171 1.28 -7.28 3.13
N LYS A 172 1.04 -6.76 1.93
CA LYS A 172 1.68 -7.27 0.71
C LYS A 172 3.02 -6.59 0.52
N VAL A 173 4.08 -7.36 0.34
CA VAL A 173 5.44 -6.86 0.07
C VAL A 173 5.88 -7.36 -1.29
N ASN A 174 6.13 -6.46 -2.22
CA ASN A 174 6.58 -6.82 -3.56
C ASN A 174 8.09 -7.14 -3.55
N ALA A 175 8.39 -8.37 -3.15
CA ALA A 175 9.77 -8.82 -3.05
C ALA A 175 10.50 -8.91 -4.41
N GLN A 176 9.78 -8.88 -5.52
CA GLN A 176 10.36 -8.79 -6.85
C GLN A 176 10.92 -7.39 -7.12
N SER A 177 10.20 -6.35 -6.75
CA SER A 177 10.61 -4.95 -6.93
C SER A 177 11.66 -4.53 -5.90
N ILE A 178 11.52 -4.95 -4.64
CA ILE A 178 12.44 -4.60 -3.54
C ILE A 178 13.75 -5.40 -3.60
N GLY A 179 13.67 -6.67 -4.02
CA GLY A 179 14.81 -7.58 -4.01
C GLY A 179 15.03 -8.29 -2.67
N SER A 180 16.28 -8.72 -2.43
CA SER A 180 16.71 -9.37 -1.18
C SER A 180 18.20 -9.11 -0.94
N GLY A 181 18.63 -9.13 0.31
CA GLY A 181 20.02 -8.87 0.67
C GLY A 181 20.25 -8.88 2.17
N THR A 182 21.52 -8.98 2.59
CA THR A 182 21.90 -9.02 4.00
C THR A 182 22.70 -7.80 4.43
N SER A 183 22.89 -6.81 3.55
CA SER A 183 23.55 -5.56 3.95
C SER A 183 22.69 -4.76 4.91
N THR A 184 23.31 -4.04 5.83
CA THR A 184 22.62 -3.16 6.78
C THR A 184 21.76 -2.12 6.05
N THR A 185 22.23 -1.58 4.92
CA THR A 185 21.46 -0.64 4.09
C THR A 185 20.17 -1.28 3.58
N PHE A 186 20.24 -2.50 3.03
CA PHE A 186 19.06 -3.21 2.55
C PHE A 186 18.08 -3.54 3.69
N ILE A 187 18.59 -4.06 4.80
CA ILE A 187 17.78 -4.43 5.98
C ILE A 187 17.05 -3.20 6.53
N ASN A 188 17.73 -2.06 6.66
CA ASN A 188 17.13 -0.83 7.16
C ASN A 188 16.13 -0.22 6.19
N PHE A 189 16.39 -0.27 4.88
CA PHE A 189 15.46 0.15 3.83
C PHE A 189 14.19 -0.70 3.85
N LEU A 190 14.33 -2.03 3.82
CA LEU A 190 13.18 -2.94 3.91
C LEU A 190 12.44 -2.77 5.24
N GLY A 191 13.16 -2.60 6.36
CA GLY A 191 12.58 -2.32 7.67
C GLY A 191 11.78 -1.03 7.71
N THR A 192 12.20 0.01 6.96
CA THR A 192 11.42 1.25 6.83
C THR A 192 10.12 1.02 6.08
N ILE A 193 10.15 0.34 4.92
CA ILE A 193 8.94 0.00 4.15
C ILE A 193 7.97 -0.82 5.04
N MET A 194 8.48 -1.86 5.68
CA MET A 194 7.65 -2.73 6.52
C MET A 194 7.07 -2.00 7.74
N ALA A 195 7.80 -1.06 8.34
CA ALA A 195 7.31 -0.26 9.46
C ALA A 195 6.23 0.74 9.01
N HIS A 196 6.37 1.33 7.83
CA HIS A 196 5.37 2.19 7.20
C HIS A 196 4.04 1.45 7.02
N GLU A 197 4.06 0.29 6.41
CA GLU A 197 2.85 -0.52 6.22
C GLU A 197 2.21 -0.96 7.56
N ALA A 198 3.03 -1.27 8.57
CA ALA A 198 2.51 -1.53 9.91
C ALA A 198 1.83 -0.28 10.51
N GLY A 199 2.30 0.91 10.17
CA GLY A 199 1.65 2.19 10.51
C GLY A 199 0.22 2.25 9.97
N HIS A 200 0.00 1.92 8.70
CA HIS A 200 -1.35 1.82 8.15
C HIS A 200 -2.19 0.77 8.88
N CYS A 201 -1.64 -0.41 9.16
CA CYS A 201 -2.34 -1.47 9.88
C CYS A 201 -2.83 -1.06 11.27
N ILE A 202 -2.23 -0.05 11.89
CA ILE A 202 -2.64 0.49 13.18
C ILE A 202 -3.36 1.84 13.08
N GLY A 203 -3.60 2.36 11.86
CA GLY A 203 -4.48 3.50 11.63
C GLY A 203 -3.82 4.80 11.16
N PHE A 204 -2.50 4.83 10.93
CA PHE A 204 -1.83 6.01 10.41
C PHE A 204 -2.08 6.21 8.92
N ARG A 205 -2.24 7.46 8.50
CA ARG A 205 -2.26 7.91 7.11
C ARG A 205 -0.90 8.47 6.70
N HIS A 206 -0.73 8.76 5.41
CA HIS A 206 0.47 9.47 4.94
C HIS A 206 0.58 10.84 5.61
N SER A 207 1.78 11.21 6.04
CA SER A 207 2.04 12.51 6.64
C SER A 207 1.99 13.65 5.61
N ASP A 208 2.28 13.36 4.35
CA ASP A 208 2.24 14.28 3.22
C ASP A 208 1.00 14.13 2.32
N PHE A 209 -0.10 13.51 2.82
CA PHE A 209 -1.31 13.25 2.04
C PHE A 209 -1.89 14.50 1.36
N PHE A 210 -1.76 15.66 1.97
CA PHE A 210 -2.25 16.94 1.42
C PHE A 210 -1.42 17.44 0.24
N ASN A 211 -0.18 17.00 0.11
CA ASN A 211 0.72 17.29 -0.99
C ASN A 211 1.79 16.20 -1.17
N ARG A 212 1.41 15.11 -1.80
CA ARG A 212 2.29 13.97 -2.05
C ARG A 212 3.61 14.31 -2.75
N SER A 213 3.65 15.42 -3.52
CA SER A 213 4.89 15.83 -4.20
C SER A 213 6.05 16.12 -3.25
N LEU A 214 5.77 16.35 -1.97
CA LEU A 214 6.79 16.61 -0.96
C LEU A 214 7.75 15.42 -0.77
N SER A 215 7.25 14.19 -0.80
CA SER A 215 8.11 12.99 -0.75
C SER A 215 8.33 12.34 -2.11
N CYS A 216 7.34 12.39 -3.01
CA CYS A 216 7.38 11.72 -4.31
C CYS A 216 7.95 12.58 -5.44
N GLY A 217 8.02 13.90 -5.25
CA GLY A 217 8.35 14.83 -6.33
C GLY A 217 7.20 14.97 -7.34
N GLY A 218 7.45 15.71 -8.42
CA GLY A 218 6.43 15.96 -9.44
C GLY A 218 5.47 17.09 -9.10
N SER A 219 4.27 17.08 -9.69
CA SER A 219 3.23 18.07 -9.42
C SER A 219 2.57 17.82 -8.07
N PRO A 220 2.12 18.88 -7.37
CA PRO A 220 1.33 18.72 -6.16
C PRO A 220 0.11 17.85 -6.39
N VAL A 221 -0.06 16.81 -5.56
CA VAL A 221 -1.22 15.93 -5.55
C VAL A 221 -1.72 15.83 -4.13
N ASN A 222 -3.00 16.10 -3.92
CA ASN A 222 -3.68 15.90 -2.66
C ASN A 222 -4.37 14.52 -2.69
N GLU A 223 -3.96 13.61 -1.82
CA GLU A 223 -4.45 12.24 -1.74
C GLU A 223 -5.84 12.14 -1.10
N GLY A 224 -6.28 13.15 -0.38
CA GLY A 224 -7.56 13.15 0.30
C GLY A 224 -8.06 14.54 0.56
N ALA A 225 -8.55 15.22 -0.47
CA ALA A 225 -9.03 16.60 -0.38
C ALA A 225 -10.29 16.78 0.45
N SER A 226 -10.91 15.73 0.94
CA SER A 226 -12.14 15.84 1.73
C SER A 226 -11.83 15.97 3.22
N THR A 227 -12.74 16.58 3.93
CA THR A 227 -12.73 16.73 5.39
C THR A 227 -12.96 15.39 6.13
N VAL A 228 -12.93 14.26 5.42
CA VAL A 228 -13.24 12.90 5.90
C VAL A 228 -12.02 12.01 5.74
N GLY A 229 -11.67 11.25 6.76
CA GLY A 229 -10.68 10.17 6.68
C GLY A 229 -9.25 10.51 7.10
N ALA A 230 -8.87 11.78 7.20
CA ALA A 230 -7.57 12.20 7.74
C ALA A 230 -7.81 13.05 8.99
N ILE A 231 -7.63 12.43 10.15
CA ILE A 231 -7.78 13.09 11.45
C ILE A 231 -6.39 13.48 11.93
N LEU A 232 -6.25 14.76 12.23
CA LEU A 232 -5.05 15.32 12.81
C LEU A 232 -4.68 14.71 14.15
N ILE A 233 -3.40 14.46 14.36
CA ILE A 233 -2.85 14.01 15.63
C ILE A 233 -2.25 15.23 16.37
N PRO A 234 -2.84 15.64 17.51
CA PRO A 234 -2.35 16.79 18.28
C PRO A 234 -0.90 16.61 18.75
N GLY A 235 -0.13 17.71 18.72
CA GLY A 235 1.26 17.72 19.17
C GLY A 235 2.28 17.42 18.08
N THR A 236 1.82 17.29 16.84
CA THR A 236 2.69 17.18 15.66
C THR A 236 2.78 18.54 14.96
N PRO A 237 3.80 18.79 14.09
CA PRO A 237 3.96 20.06 13.40
C PRO A 237 2.78 20.40 12.50
N ALA A 238 2.65 21.70 12.18
CA ALA A 238 1.63 22.20 11.26
C ALA A 238 2.20 22.37 9.85
N ALA A 239 1.43 22.00 8.80
CA ALA A 239 1.82 22.27 7.42
C ALA A 239 2.08 23.80 7.24
N PRO A 240 3.07 24.23 6.46
CA PRO A 240 3.80 23.47 5.43
C PRO A 240 5.11 22.82 5.90
N ASP A 241 5.43 22.85 7.18
CA ASP A 241 6.69 22.34 7.72
C ASP A 241 6.61 20.83 7.93
N ILE A 242 6.63 20.06 6.83
CA ILE A 242 6.66 18.60 6.93
C ILE A 242 7.93 18.11 7.60
N ASP A 243 7.77 17.12 8.45
CA ASP A 243 8.87 16.28 8.87
C ASP A 243 9.36 15.43 7.69
N SER A 244 10.37 15.93 6.96
CA SER A 244 10.96 15.25 5.81
C SER A 244 11.60 13.90 6.16
N GLY A 245 11.66 13.56 7.44
CA GLY A 245 12.16 12.29 7.97
C GLY A 245 11.07 11.29 8.39
N SER A 246 9.80 11.70 8.43
CA SER A 246 8.72 10.83 8.91
C SER A 246 8.64 9.49 8.18
N TRP A 247 8.42 8.44 8.96
CA TRP A 247 8.24 7.09 8.40
C TRP A 247 6.96 6.93 7.59
N MET A 248 5.95 7.82 7.80
CA MET A 248 4.66 7.82 7.10
C MET A 248 4.61 8.71 5.85
N LEU A 249 5.74 9.15 5.32
CA LEU A 249 5.78 9.82 4.01
C LEU A 249 5.44 8.83 2.88
N SER A 250 4.60 9.24 1.94
CA SER A 250 4.07 8.41 0.84
C SER A 250 5.14 7.73 -0.02
N CYS A 251 6.28 8.37 -0.25
CA CYS A 251 7.35 7.83 -1.09
C CYS A 251 8.68 7.71 -0.37
N ILE A 252 9.44 6.67 -0.73
CA ILE A 252 10.79 6.43 -0.24
C ILE A 252 11.75 6.16 -1.40
N GLY A 253 12.91 6.82 -1.39
CA GLY A 253 13.99 6.53 -2.34
C GLY A 253 14.69 5.20 -2.05
N SER A 254 15.21 4.56 -3.09
CA SER A 254 15.93 3.29 -2.97
C SER A 254 17.06 3.37 -1.97
N GLY A 255 17.12 2.42 -1.04
CA GLY A 255 18.17 2.33 -0.01
C GLY A 255 18.05 3.36 1.13
N GLN A 256 17.05 4.23 1.11
CA GLN A 256 16.85 5.17 2.21
C GLN A 256 16.39 4.46 3.49
N ASN A 257 16.83 5.01 4.61
CA ASN A 257 16.46 4.57 5.95
C ASN A 257 15.74 5.72 6.66
N ARG A 258 14.51 5.48 7.12
CA ARG A 258 13.72 6.45 7.91
C ARG A 258 13.40 5.82 9.27
N PRO A 259 14.26 6.00 10.29
CA PRO A 259 13.88 5.72 11.67
C PRO A 259 12.78 6.70 12.11
N PHE A 260 12.04 6.36 13.15
CA PHE A 260 11.02 7.26 13.68
C PHE A 260 11.64 8.55 14.21
N THR A 261 11.00 9.66 13.88
CA THR A 261 11.36 10.99 14.37
C THR A 261 10.70 11.28 15.72
N ASP A 262 11.02 12.42 16.32
CA ASP A 262 10.37 12.86 17.56
C ASP A 262 8.88 13.15 17.35
N PHE A 263 8.49 13.62 16.15
CA PHE A 263 7.09 13.86 15.81
C PHE A 263 6.32 12.57 15.54
N ASP A 264 6.96 11.59 14.90
CA ASP A 264 6.40 10.24 14.76
C ASP A 264 6.16 9.61 16.14
N LYS A 265 7.12 9.78 17.07
CA LYS A 265 6.95 9.35 18.45
C LYS A 265 5.78 10.06 19.14
N ALA A 266 5.69 11.39 19.03
CA ALA A 266 4.60 12.17 19.61
C ALA A 266 3.23 11.69 19.11
N ALA A 267 3.12 11.42 17.81
CA ALA A 267 1.91 10.90 17.21
C ALA A 267 1.54 9.50 17.75
N LEU A 268 2.53 8.61 17.86
CA LEU A 268 2.33 7.27 18.42
C LEU A 268 1.98 7.30 19.91
N ASP A 269 2.64 8.13 20.71
CA ASP A 269 2.34 8.33 22.15
C ASP A 269 0.92 8.88 22.36
N PHE A 270 0.44 9.76 21.46
CA PHE A 270 -0.91 10.29 21.54
C PHE A 270 -1.98 9.21 21.33
N LEU A 271 -1.77 8.34 20.35
CA LEU A 271 -2.74 7.29 19.98
C LEU A 271 -2.62 6.06 20.89
N TYR A 272 -1.40 5.69 21.28
CA TYR A 272 -1.02 4.41 21.89
C TYR A 272 -0.08 4.58 23.08
#